data_aafc7afd26f439fee38dd4c34c942e1c
#
_entry.id   aafc7afd26f439fee38dd4c34c942e1c
#
_cell.length_a   1.000
_cell.length_b   1.000
_cell.length_c   1.000
_cell.angle_alpha   90.00
_cell.angle_beta   90.00
_cell.angle_gamma   90.00
#
_symmetry.space_group_name_H-M   'P 1'
#
loop_
_entity.id
_entity.type
_entity.pdbx_description
1 polymer ?
#
loop_
_entity_poly.entity_id
_entity_poly.type
_entity_poly.pdbx_seq_one_letter_code
_entity_poly.pdbx_strand_id
1 'polypeptide(L)'
;MYEGKNISERYQRMGFKRIDVREINDFKLGNAENQSAGTGCTVIISEKGAVAGVDVRGGGPATRETDLLKSENTVQAVNAVVLSGGSAFGLEAGSGVMKYLEDKGIGFKVGERNIPIVTQASLYDLDVGSGDIRPDLNMGIQACMNAYEGIFDHGNHGAGTGASVGKFYGMDRAMKSSLGTFACSDEVLEVGAITAVNAFGDVSNGNNNIIAGLLSKDKEYIKGSISVIKNHVHGEAGPEAPDIRDPFKNDEIVVTNEFDDDTVNSIATEELTIKRDEGEQQNSTDVYPDKRADEYHDSLHNANSVHDEPEQESIPVEEMGYDVPFNTTLSCLITNAKLTRTQSNKLASILHDGYARAIKPVHGTLDGDAIFVMTTNQVEVNFDAFAALATDILQYSVIDGAL
;
A
#
# COMPACT_ATOMS: atom_id res chain seq x y z
N MET A 1 18.65 -20.32 13.39
CA MET A 1 18.27 -20.74 12.03
C MET A 1 16.76 -20.96 12.01
N TYR A 2 16.04 -20.06 11.38
CA TYR A 2 14.60 -20.23 11.15
C TYR A 2 14.42 -21.33 10.10
N GLU A 3 13.92 -22.47 10.52
CA GLU A 3 13.69 -23.57 9.58
C GLU A 3 12.48 -23.23 8.70
N GLY A 4 12.71 -22.76 7.47
CA GLY A 4 11.68 -22.62 6.43
C GLY A 4 10.94 -23.92 6.07
N LYS A 5 11.29 -25.01 6.70
CA LYS A 5 10.64 -26.32 6.57
C LYS A 5 9.20 -26.35 7.05
N ASN A 6 8.85 -25.64 8.13
CA ASN A 6 7.49 -25.71 8.69
C ASN A 6 6.42 -25.04 7.82
N ILE A 7 6.77 -24.02 7.03
CA ILE A 7 5.83 -23.34 6.12
C ILE A 7 5.49 -24.26 4.95
N SER A 8 6.51 -24.85 4.34
CA SER A 8 6.36 -25.81 3.23
C SER A 8 5.53 -27.04 3.63
N GLU A 9 5.75 -27.61 4.82
CA GLU A 9 5.02 -28.79 5.28
C GLU A 9 3.52 -28.53 5.53
N ARG A 10 3.15 -27.35 6.05
CA ARG A 10 1.73 -26.99 6.26
C ARG A 10 0.98 -26.98 4.94
N TYR A 11 1.52 -26.31 3.90
CA TYR A 11 0.88 -26.24 2.59
C TYR A 11 0.90 -27.58 1.87
N GLN A 12 1.97 -28.37 2.03
CA GLN A 12 2.02 -29.74 1.49
C GLN A 12 0.90 -30.64 2.06
N ARG A 13 0.62 -30.53 3.36
CA ARG A 13 -0.52 -31.27 3.98
C ARG A 13 -1.88 -30.84 3.46
N MET A 14 -1.98 -29.61 2.92
CA MET A 14 -3.18 -29.07 2.28
C MET A 14 -3.23 -29.37 0.76
N GLY A 15 -2.23 -30.06 0.21
CA GLY A 15 -2.14 -30.38 -1.22
C GLY A 15 -1.39 -29.34 -2.06
N PHE A 16 -0.95 -28.21 -1.47
CA PHE A 16 -0.19 -27.21 -2.18
C PHE A 16 1.31 -27.53 -2.18
N LYS A 17 1.97 -27.25 -3.29
CA LYS A 17 3.43 -27.29 -3.42
C LYS A 17 3.97 -25.87 -3.48
N ARG A 18 5.08 -25.58 -2.80
CA ARG A 18 5.80 -24.32 -3.01
C ARG A 18 6.39 -24.34 -4.43
N ILE A 19 6.18 -23.26 -5.15
CA ILE A 19 6.71 -23.00 -6.48
C ILE A 19 7.52 -21.71 -6.46
N ASP A 20 8.31 -21.48 -7.51
CA ASP A 20 8.88 -20.16 -7.76
C ASP A 20 7.75 -19.21 -8.24
N VAL A 21 7.77 -17.97 -7.79
CA VAL A 21 6.77 -16.97 -8.19
C VAL A 21 6.77 -16.72 -9.72
N ARG A 22 7.91 -16.98 -10.38
CA ARG A 22 8.07 -16.91 -11.86
C ARG A 22 7.32 -18.02 -12.61
N GLU A 23 6.92 -19.08 -11.91
CA GLU A 23 6.17 -20.20 -12.51
C GLU A 23 4.68 -19.91 -12.63
N ILE A 24 4.18 -18.83 -12.03
CA ILE A 24 2.77 -18.43 -12.15
C ILE A 24 2.52 -17.95 -13.59
N ASN A 25 1.62 -18.66 -14.26
CA ASN A 25 1.36 -18.47 -15.67
C ASN A 25 0.75 -17.09 -16.01
N ASP A 26 1.02 -16.62 -17.24
CA ASP A 26 0.51 -15.36 -17.82
C ASP A 26 1.04 -14.07 -17.11
N PHE A 27 2.08 -14.19 -16.26
CA PHE A 27 2.82 -13.06 -15.71
C PHE A 27 4.30 -13.11 -16.12
N LYS A 28 4.87 -11.93 -16.36
CA LYS A 28 6.31 -11.73 -16.54
C LYS A 28 6.82 -10.81 -15.45
N LEU A 29 7.89 -11.21 -14.79
CA LEU A 29 8.49 -10.48 -13.65
C LEU A 29 9.89 -10.02 -14.04
N GLY A 30 10.24 -8.78 -13.71
CA GLY A 30 11.57 -8.26 -13.98
C GLY A 30 11.96 -7.17 -12.99
N ASN A 31 13.25 -7.11 -12.67
CA ASN A 31 13.84 -6.10 -11.82
C ASN A 31 14.80 -5.23 -12.62
N ALA A 32 14.96 -3.98 -12.18
CA ALA A 32 16.09 -3.14 -12.52
C ALA A 32 16.45 -2.29 -11.29
N GLU A 33 17.75 -2.17 -11.02
CA GLU A 33 18.24 -1.47 -9.86
C GLU A 33 19.57 -0.76 -10.10
N ASN A 34 19.85 0.20 -9.24
CA ASN A 34 21.19 0.76 -9.04
C ASN A 34 21.65 0.41 -7.63
N GLN A 35 22.47 -0.63 -7.51
CA GLN A 35 22.97 -1.15 -6.23
C GLN A 35 23.74 -0.12 -5.42
N SER A 36 24.54 0.73 -6.08
CA SER A 36 25.34 1.76 -5.40
C SER A 36 24.49 2.93 -4.89
N ALA A 37 23.39 3.22 -5.59
CA ALA A 37 22.44 4.25 -5.17
C ALA A 37 21.41 3.72 -4.17
N GLY A 38 21.30 2.40 -3.99
CA GLY A 38 20.38 1.80 -3.05
C GLY A 38 18.92 1.93 -3.45
N THR A 39 18.59 1.82 -4.75
CA THR A 39 17.22 1.97 -5.26
C THR A 39 16.97 1.12 -6.50
N GLY A 40 15.72 0.84 -6.81
CA GLY A 40 15.34 0.06 -7.98
C GLY A 40 13.84 -0.06 -8.17
N CYS A 41 13.43 -0.77 -9.21
CA CYS A 41 12.02 -1.08 -9.47
C CYS A 41 11.80 -2.53 -9.91
N THR A 42 10.64 -3.04 -9.58
CA THR A 42 10.14 -4.37 -9.95
C THR A 42 8.87 -4.21 -10.77
N VAL A 43 8.80 -4.85 -11.93
CA VAL A 43 7.63 -4.84 -12.80
C VAL A 43 6.96 -6.21 -12.84
N ILE A 44 5.64 -6.23 -12.75
CA ILE A 44 4.78 -7.40 -12.89
C ILE A 44 3.87 -7.15 -14.11
N ILE A 45 4.10 -7.86 -15.23
CA ILE A 45 3.43 -7.64 -16.50
C ILE A 45 2.43 -8.77 -16.77
N SER A 46 1.21 -8.41 -17.20
CA SER A 46 0.25 -9.29 -17.85
C SER A 46 -0.04 -8.75 -19.25
N GLU A 47 0.47 -9.41 -20.29
CA GLU A 47 0.35 -8.94 -21.68
C GLU A 47 -1.11 -8.89 -22.15
N LYS A 48 -1.91 -9.86 -21.73
CA LYS A 48 -3.34 -9.97 -22.07
C LYS A 48 -4.19 -9.01 -21.21
N GLY A 49 -3.59 -8.39 -20.18
CA GLY A 49 -4.27 -7.66 -19.13
C GLY A 49 -4.81 -8.60 -18.04
N ALA A 50 -4.69 -8.17 -16.80
CA ALA A 50 -5.20 -8.86 -15.62
C ALA A 50 -6.27 -8.00 -14.93
N VAL A 51 -7.32 -8.63 -14.39
CA VAL A 51 -8.23 -7.93 -13.47
C VAL A 51 -7.44 -7.58 -12.22
N ALA A 52 -7.54 -6.33 -11.78
CA ALA A 52 -6.75 -5.88 -10.66
C ALA A 52 -7.58 -5.14 -9.60
N GLY A 53 -7.06 -5.16 -8.38
CA GLY A 53 -7.54 -4.38 -7.25
C GLY A 53 -6.37 -3.80 -6.46
N VAL A 54 -6.66 -2.81 -5.63
CA VAL A 54 -5.68 -2.16 -4.75
C VAL A 54 -6.32 -1.74 -3.44
N ASP A 55 -5.57 -1.80 -2.37
CA ASP A 55 -5.88 -1.12 -1.11
C ASP A 55 -4.63 -0.39 -0.60
N VAL A 56 -4.80 0.88 -0.23
CA VAL A 56 -3.75 1.77 0.26
C VAL A 56 -4.11 2.19 1.67
N ARG A 57 -3.28 1.86 2.65
CA ARG A 57 -3.57 2.10 4.08
C ARG A 57 -2.61 3.01 4.80
N GLY A 58 -1.43 3.21 4.28
CA GLY A 58 -0.49 4.15 4.89
C GLY A 58 -0.95 5.61 4.74
N GLY A 59 -0.50 6.50 5.65
CA GLY A 59 -0.84 7.92 5.64
C GLY A 59 -0.08 8.76 4.61
N GLY A 60 1.06 8.24 4.07
CA GLY A 60 1.92 8.95 3.12
C GLY A 60 2.20 8.17 1.82
N PRO A 61 1.16 7.73 1.05
CA PRO A 61 1.37 6.92 -0.14
C PRO A 61 1.86 7.74 -1.34
N ALA A 62 2.79 7.16 -2.11
CA ALA A 62 3.16 7.61 -3.44
C ALA A 62 2.61 6.60 -4.46
N THR A 63 1.55 6.95 -5.19
CA THR A 63 0.86 6.01 -6.10
C THR A 63 0.52 6.64 -7.44
N ARG A 64 0.33 5.77 -8.46
CA ARG A 64 -0.08 6.13 -9.81
C ARG A 64 -1.20 5.22 -10.28
N GLU A 65 -2.26 5.78 -10.91
CA GLU A 65 -3.39 5.09 -11.53
C GLU A 65 -4.19 4.17 -10.58
N THR A 66 -4.12 4.40 -9.26
CA THR A 66 -4.86 3.60 -8.27
C THR A 66 -6.36 3.90 -8.30
N ASP A 67 -6.76 5.13 -8.62
CA ASP A 67 -8.18 5.48 -8.76
C ASP A 67 -8.87 4.70 -9.91
N LEU A 68 -8.13 4.36 -10.96
CA LEU A 68 -8.64 3.56 -12.07
C LEU A 68 -9.10 2.15 -11.61
N LEU A 69 -8.54 1.64 -10.50
CA LEU A 69 -8.87 0.31 -9.97
C LEU A 69 -10.16 0.28 -9.13
N LYS A 70 -10.79 1.42 -8.87
CA LYS A 70 -12.11 1.47 -8.20
C LYS A 70 -13.15 0.71 -9.02
N SER A 71 -14.06 0.00 -8.33
CA SER A 71 -15.01 -0.93 -8.95
C SER A 71 -15.96 -0.27 -9.94
N GLU A 72 -16.25 1.01 -9.78
CA GLU A 72 -17.13 1.82 -10.62
C GLU A 72 -16.48 2.29 -11.93
N ASN A 73 -15.16 2.15 -12.09
CA ASN A 73 -14.45 2.67 -13.27
C ASN A 73 -14.50 1.70 -14.47
N THR A 74 -14.40 2.25 -15.67
CA THR A 74 -14.68 1.53 -16.93
C THR A 74 -13.61 0.54 -17.33
N VAL A 75 -12.32 0.88 -17.15
CA VAL A 75 -11.20 0.03 -17.58
C VAL A 75 -11.07 -1.17 -16.63
N GLN A 76 -11.28 -2.39 -17.16
CA GLN A 76 -11.42 -3.59 -16.34
C GLN A 76 -10.11 -4.36 -16.09
N ALA A 77 -9.06 -4.07 -16.84
CA ALA A 77 -7.79 -4.80 -16.74
C ALA A 77 -6.60 -3.85 -16.76
N VAL A 78 -5.51 -4.25 -16.10
CA VAL A 78 -4.21 -3.57 -16.12
C VAL A 78 -3.18 -4.44 -16.84
N ASN A 79 -2.21 -3.81 -17.48
CA ASN A 79 -1.13 -4.49 -18.17
C ASN A 79 0.11 -4.67 -17.30
N ALA A 80 0.30 -3.81 -16.31
CA ALA A 80 1.39 -3.96 -15.35
C ALA A 80 1.10 -3.30 -14.00
N VAL A 81 1.71 -3.86 -12.95
CA VAL A 81 1.95 -3.22 -11.66
C VAL A 81 3.44 -2.96 -11.54
N VAL A 82 3.80 -1.79 -11.02
CA VAL A 82 5.20 -1.42 -10.73
C VAL A 82 5.34 -1.15 -9.24
N LEU A 83 6.30 -1.79 -8.62
CA LEU A 83 6.79 -1.48 -7.28
C LEU A 83 8.14 -0.79 -7.45
N SER A 84 8.37 0.37 -6.85
CA SER A 84 9.64 1.09 -7.03
C SER A 84 10.11 1.75 -5.74
N GLY A 85 11.41 2.03 -5.65
CA GLY A 85 11.97 2.99 -4.73
C GLY A 85 11.77 4.42 -5.22
N GLY A 86 12.51 5.37 -4.64
CA GLY A 86 12.58 6.76 -5.07
C GLY A 86 11.44 7.66 -4.59
N SER A 87 10.58 7.18 -3.68
CA SER A 87 9.42 7.95 -3.21
C SER A 87 8.54 8.42 -4.40
N ALA A 88 7.93 9.59 -4.32
CA ALA A 88 7.11 10.13 -5.41
C ALA A 88 7.88 10.32 -6.73
N PHE A 89 9.19 10.56 -6.68
CA PHE A 89 10.03 10.65 -7.89
C PHE A 89 10.09 9.33 -8.65
N GLY A 90 10.13 8.18 -7.93
CA GLY A 90 10.20 6.86 -8.54
C GLY A 90 8.96 6.47 -9.35
N LEU A 91 7.86 7.25 -9.26
CA LEU A 91 6.67 7.07 -10.11
C LEU A 91 6.98 7.28 -11.61
N GLU A 92 8.13 7.86 -11.96
CA GLU A 92 8.58 7.99 -13.34
C GLU A 92 8.84 6.63 -14.01
N ALA A 93 9.27 5.61 -13.25
CA ALA A 93 9.50 4.27 -13.78
C ALA A 93 8.26 3.69 -14.49
N GLY A 94 7.07 3.96 -13.98
CA GLY A 94 5.81 3.55 -14.63
C GLY A 94 5.62 4.15 -16.02
N SER A 95 6.18 5.33 -16.31
CA SER A 95 6.17 5.92 -17.67
C SER A 95 7.07 5.13 -18.61
N GLY A 96 8.21 4.61 -18.11
CA GLY A 96 9.09 3.71 -18.87
C GLY A 96 8.41 2.39 -19.20
N VAL A 97 7.68 1.82 -18.24
CA VAL A 97 6.89 0.60 -18.45
C VAL A 97 5.80 0.82 -19.49
N MET A 98 5.07 1.95 -19.41
CA MET A 98 4.07 2.31 -20.44
C MET A 98 4.71 2.40 -21.83
N LYS A 99 5.84 3.11 -21.94
CA LYS A 99 6.56 3.27 -23.21
C LYS A 99 6.96 1.92 -23.81
N TYR A 100 7.52 1.02 -23.01
CA TYR A 100 7.93 -0.30 -23.44
C TYR A 100 6.76 -1.16 -23.93
N LEU A 101 5.64 -1.16 -23.19
CA LEU A 101 4.45 -1.93 -23.55
C LEU A 101 3.74 -1.34 -24.78
N GLU A 102 3.73 -0.01 -24.95
CA GLU A 102 3.23 0.66 -26.16
C GLU A 102 4.00 0.21 -27.39
N ASP A 103 5.34 0.18 -27.34
CA ASP A 103 6.20 -0.25 -28.43
C ASP A 103 5.98 -1.72 -28.80
N LYS A 104 5.47 -2.53 -27.88
CA LYS A 104 5.04 -3.92 -28.12
C LYS A 104 3.58 -4.04 -28.59
N GLY A 105 2.85 -2.93 -28.69
CA GLY A 105 1.45 -2.95 -29.06
C GLY A 105 0.51 -3.49 -27.99
N ILE A 106 0.95 -3.52 -26.71
CA ILE A 106 0.18 -3.99 -25.57
C ILE A 106 -0.55 -2.80 -24.94
N GLY A 107 -1.83 -2.96 -24.60
CA GLY A 107 -2.60 -1.92 -23.94
C GLY A 107 -4.10 -2.01 -24.22
N PHE A 108 -4.85 -1.14 -23.55
CA PHE A 108 -6.27 -0.93 -23.77
C PHE A 108 -6.49 -0.19 -25.09
N LYS A 109 -7.27 -0.80 -26.00
CA LYS A 109 -7.45 -0.27 -27.34
C LYS A 109 -8.43 0.92 -27.37
N VAL A 110 -7.94 2.05 -27.86
CA VAL A 110 -8.74 3.27 -28.10
C VAL A 110 -8.48 3.72 -29.54
N GLY A 111 -9.45 3.51 -30.43
CA GLY A 111 -9.27 3.76 -31.85
C GLY A 111 -8.11 2.94 -32.43
N GLU A 112 -7.14 3.65 -33.01
CA GLU A 112 -5.93 3.05 -33.60
C GLU A 112 -4.78 2.84 -32.56
N ARG A 113 -4.96 3.26 -31.31
CA ARG A 113 -3.91 3.24 -30.28
C ARG A 113 -4.16 2.15 -29.24
N ASN A 114 -3.08 1.56 -28.77
CA ASN A 114 -3.07 0.75 -27.55
C ASN A 114 -2.47 1.61 -26.42
N ILE A 115 -3.22 1.77 -25.34
CA ILE A 115 -2.80 2.55 -24.17
C ILE A 115 -2.50 1.55 -23.06
N PRO A 116 -1.22 1.32 -22.71
CA PRO A 116 -0.88 0.43 -21.61
C PRO A 116 -1.42 0.99 -20.29
N ILE A 117 -2.13 0.17 -19.55
CA ILE A 117 -2.63 0.53 -18.21
C ILE A 117 -1.61 0.03 -17.21
N VAL A 118 -0.90 0.98 -16.59
CA VAL A 118 0.18 0.71 -15.65
C VAL A 118 -0.11 1.42 -14.33
N THR A 119 -0.36 0.64 -13.28
CA THR A 119 -0.52 1.14 -11.91
C THR A 119 0.77 0.95 -11.13
N GLN A 120 1.02 1.82 -10.15
CA GLN A 120 2.29 1.83 -9.43
C GLN A 120 2.14 2.34 -8.01
N ALA A 121 3.04 1.86 -7.13
CA ALA A 121 3.35 2.49 -5.86
C ALA A 121 4.87 2.54 -5.64
N SER A 122 5.32 3.59 -4.94
CA SER A 122 6.73 3.81 -4.66
C SER A 122 6.98 3.88 -3.16
N LEU A 123 8.04 3.21 -2.70
CA LEU A 123 8.53 3.27 -1.34
C LEU A 123 9.60 4.36 -1.18
N TYR A 124 9.83 4.79 0.04
CA TYR A 124 10.86 5.78 0.36
C TYR A 124 12.18 5.08 0.71
N ASP A 125 13.20 5.29 -0.11
CA ASP A 125 14.56 4.79 0.07
C ASP A 125 15.64 5.86 -0.18
N LEU A 126 15.24 7.15 -0.21
CA LEU A 126 16.13 8.26 -0.56
C LEU A 126 17.29 8.47 0.43
N ASP A 127 17.19 7.91 1.64
CA ASP A 127 18.24 7.95 2.66
C ASP A 127 19.22 6.78 2.54
N VAL A 128 19.06 5.91 1.54
CA VAL A 128 19.95 4.77 1.29
C VAL A 128 20.82 5.08 0.06
N GLY A 129 22.14 4.99 0.20
CA GLY A 129 23.09 5.26 -0.89
C GLY A 129 23.03 6.69 -1.41
N SER A 130 22.35 6.94 -2.53
CA SER A 130 22.22 8.28 -3.13
C SER A 130 20.79 8.60 -3.52
N GLY A 131 20.15 9.51 -2.79
CA GLY A 131 18.80 9.99 -3.08
C GLY A 131 18.65 10.80 -4.38
N ASP A 132 19.76 11.14 -5.06
CA ASP A 132 19.72 11.82 -6.36
C ASP A 132 19.50 10.86 -7.53
N ILE A 133 19.81 9.57 -7.35
CA ILE A 133 19.58 8.51 -8.34
C ILE A 133 18.32 7.76 -7.92
N ARG A 134 17.33 7.79 -8.78
CA ARG A 134 15.98 7.26 -8.50
C ARG A 134 15.48 6.45 -9.70
N PRO A 135 14.54 5.53 -9.48
CA PRO A 135 13.89 4.82 -10.58
C PRO A 135 13.25 5.81 -11.57
N ASP A 136 13.80 5.89 -12.76
CA ASP A 136 13.41 6.77 -13.85
C ASP A 136 12.74 5.98 -15.00
N LEU A 137 12.42 6.68 -16.08
CA LEU A 137 11.88 6.08 -17.30
C LEU A 137 12.76 4.96 -17.84
N ASN A 138 14.09 5.14 -17.86
CA ASN A 138 15.02 4.14 -18.41
C ASN A 138 15.09 2.89 -17.52
N MET A 139 15.05 3.06 -16.20
CA MET A 139 15.00 1.93 -15.27
C MET A 139 13.70 1.13 -15.42
N GLY A 140 12.57 1.80 -15.64
CA GLY A 140 11.29 1.14 -15.95
C GLY A 140 11.34 0.33 -17.27
N ILE A 141 11.96 0.87 -18.32
CA ILE A 141 12.19 0.14 -19.58
C ILE A 141 13.10 -1.06 -19.34
N GLN A 142 14.19 -0.91 -18.60
CA GLN A 142 15.12 -2.01 -18.31
C GLN A 142 14.46 -3.12 -17.51
N ALA A 143 13.63 -2.80 -16.52
CA ALA A 143 12.86 -3.80 -15.77
C ALA A 143 11.94 -4.60 -16.69
N CYS A 144 11.30 -3.95 -17.67
CA CYS A 144 10.50 -4.66 -18.67
C CYS A 144 11.37 -5.56 -19.57
N MET A 145 12.52 -5.10 -20.04
CA MET A 145 13.45 -5.93 -20.84
C MET A 145 13.82 -7.19 -20.05
N ASN A 146 14.22 -7.01 -18.80
CA ASN A 146 14.56 -8.11 -17.90
C ASN A 146 13.38 -9.08 -17.69
N ALA A 147 12.14 -8.56 -17.56
CA ALA A 147 10.95 -9.40 -17.46
C ALA A 147 10.72 -10.29 -18.69
N TYR A 148 11.03 -9.79 -19.90
CA TYR A 148 10.93 -10.57 -21.14
C TYR A 148 12.07 -11.58 -21.31
N GLU A 149 13.22 -11.32 -20.72
CA GLU A 149 14.37 -12.22 -20.69
C GLU A 149 14.30 -13.24 -19.54
N GLY A 150 13.30 -13.14 -18.65
CA GLY A 150 13.17 -14.01 -17.47
C GLY A 150 14.15 -13.68 -16.35
N ILE A 151 14.71 -12.47 -16.36
CA ILE A 151 15.64 -11.98 -15.34
C ILE A 151 14.82 -11.33 -14.22
N PHE A 152 14.65 -12.08 -13.14
CA PHE A 152 14.00 -11.65 -11.92
C PHE A 152 14.61 -12.40 -10.73
N ASP A 153 15.02 -11.66 -9.71
CA ASP A 153 15.52 -12.22 -8.47
C ASP A 153 14.82 -11.53 -7.27
N HIS A 154 14.68 -12.24 -6.16
CA HIS A 154 14.27 -11.69 -4.88
C HIS A 154 15.51 -11.31 -4.03
N GLY A 155 15.29 -10.77 -2.84
CA GLY A 155 16.39 -10.28 -2.02
C GLY A 155 16.74 -8.82 -2.36
N ASN A 156 18.03 -8.49 -2.43
CA ASN A 156 18.49 -7.12 -2.64
C ASN A 156 18.40 -6.68 -4.11
N HIS A 157 17.22 -6.87 -4.72
CA HIS A 157 16.94 -6.59 -6.13
C HIS A 157 15.69 -5.72 -6.30
N GLY A 158 15.60 -5.02 -7.43
CA GLY A 158 14.45 -4.23 -7.81
C GLY A 158 14.01 -3.25 -6.73
N ALA A 159 12.73 -3.22 -6.42
CA ALA A 159 12.17 -2.36 -5.37
C ALA A 159 12.67 -2.69 -3.95
N GLY A 160 13.29 -3.86 -3.75
CA GLY A 160 13.89 -4.25 -2.47
C GLY A 160 15.29 -3.70 -2.20
N THR A 161 15.92 -3.09 -3.22
CA THR A 161 17.33 -2.67 -3.16
C THR A 161 17.61 -1.66 -2.04
N GLY A 162 16.75 -0.67 -1.81
CA GLY A 162 16.89 0.31 -0.74
C GLY A 162 16.04 0.02 0.50
N ALA A 163 15.31 -1.09 0.53
CA ALA A 163 14.37 -1.39 1.60
C ALA A 163 15.03 -1.64 2.95
N SER A 164 14.38 -1.20 4.03
CA SER A 164 14.84 -1.33 5.42
C SER A 164 13.66 -1.38 6.40
N VAL A 165 13.87 -1.89 7.62
CA VAL A 165 12.85 -2.06 8.65
C VAL A 165 13.33 -1.60 10.02
N GLY A 166 12.39 -1.37 10.96
CA GLY A 166 12.73 -1.00 12.33
C GLY A 166 13.24 0.44 12.47
N LYS A 167 12.59 1.40 11.81
CA LYS A 167 13.07 2.80 11.67
C LYS A 167 12.63 3.73 12.79
N PHE A 168 12.17 3.22 13.93
CA PHE A 168 11.65 4.02 15.05
C PHE A 168 12.63 5.09 15.54
N TYR A 169 13.93 4.84 15.46
CA TYR A 169 14.99 5.80 15.74
C TYR A 169 15.78 6.21 14.49
N GLY A 170 15.11 6.27 13.34
CA GLY A 170 15.71 6.65 12.06
C GLY A 170 16.55 5.54 11.41
N MET A 171 17.19 5.89 10.32
CA MET A 171 17.97 4.95 9.48
C MET A 171 19.20 4.40 10.17
N ASP A 172 19.79 5.14 11.12
CA ASP A 172 21.01 4.72 11.81
C ASP A 172 20.85 3.39 12.58
N ARG A 173 19.63 3.07 13.03
CA ARG A 173 19.30 1.87 13.78
C ARG A 173 18.37 0.92 13.04
N ALA A 174 18.09 1.18 11.78
CA ALA A 174 17.30 0.31 10.91
C ALA A 174 18.11 -0.90 10.46
N MET A 175 17.41 -2.00 10.19
CA MET A 175 18.00 -3.17 9.54
C MET A 175 17.68 -3.16 8.05
N LYS A 176 18.61 -3.63 7.22
CA LYS A 176 18.37 -3.91 5.80
C LYS A 176 17.30 -4.98 5.68
N SER A 177 16.40 -4.78 4.75
CA SER A 177 15.41 -5.74 4.27
C SER A 177 15.45 -5.82 2.75
N SER A 178 14.47 -6.44 2.10
CA SER A 178 14.62 -6.76 0.68
C SER A 178 13.28 -6.97 -0.03
N LEU A 179 13.35 -7.46 -1.26
CA LEU A 179 12.22 -7.97 -2.03
C LEU A 179 12.00 -9.44 -1.65
N GLY A 180 10.90 -9.74 -0.98
CA GLY A 180 10.52 -11.11 -0.64
C GLY A 180 9.48 -11.68 -1.58
N THR A 181 9.48 -13.02 -1.72
CA THR A 181 8.52 -13.75 -2.54
C THR A 181 8.03 -15.01 -1.86
N PHE A 182 6.77 -15.35 -2.08
CA PHE A 182 6.26 -16.65 -1.71
C PHE A 182 5.16 -17.07 -2.67
N ALA A 183 5.22 -18.29 -3.20
CA ALA A 183 4.21 -18.80 -4.10
C ALA A 183 3.93 -20.29 -3.87
N CYS A 184 2.70 -20.72 -4.16
CA CYS A 184 2.31 -22.12 -4.13
C CYS A 184 1.28 -22.44 -5.20
N SER A 185 1.16 -23.74 -5.54
CA SER A 185 0.18 -24.28 -6.46
C SER A 185 -0.27 -25.66 -6.01
N ASP A 186 -1.54 -26.01 -6.30
CA ASP A 186 -2.09 -27.37 -6.21
C ASP A 186 -2.22 -28.04 -7.59
N GLU A 187 -1.44 -27.57 -8.58
CA GLU A 187 -1.45 -27.95 -9.99
C GLU A 187 -2.56 -27.28 -10.83
N VAL A 188 -3.57 -26.71 -10.22
CA VAL A 188 -4.68 -26.00 -10.87
C VAL A 188 -4.69 -24.52 -10.47
N LEU A 189 -4.73 -24.25 -9.18
CA LEU A 189 -4.67 -22.91 -8.63
C LEU A 189 -3.22 -22.51 -8.39
N GLU A 190 -2.85 -21.35 -8.92
CA GLU A 190 -1.53 -20.73 -8.74
C GLU A 190 -1.72 -19.41 -7.99
N VAL A 191 -0.93 -19.19 -6.94
CA VAL A 191 -0.97 -17.94 -6.19
C VAL A 191 0.39 -17.61 -5.61
N GLY A 192 0.80 -16.35 -5.73
CA GLY A 192 2.06 -15.87 -5.20
C GLY A 192 2.02 -14.39 -4.86
N ALA A 193 2.90 -13.98 -3.97
CA ALA A 193 3.08 -12.61 -3.56
C ALA A 193 4.54 -12.17 -3.74
N ILE A 194 4.71 -10.92 -4.15
CA ILE A 194 5.98 -10.22 -4.28
C ILE A 194 5.87 -9.00 -3.38
N THR A 195 6.79 -8.83 -2.43
CA THR A 195 6.72 -7.77 -1.41
C THR A 195 8.07 -7.06 -1.25
N ALA A 196 8.11 -5.76 -1.49
CA ALA A 196 9.22 -4.89 -1.10
C ALA A 196 8.98 -4.42 0.34
N VAL A 197 9.77 -4.92 1.27
CA VAL A 197 9.55 -4.77 2.72
C VAL A 197 10.30 -3.56 3.24
N ASN A 198 9.67 -2.38 3.27
CA ASN A 198 10.30 -1.14 3.72
C ASN A 198 9.53 -0.49 4.88
N ALA A 199 9.26 -1.27 5.93
CA ALA A 199 8.37 -0.91 7.03
C ALA A 199 9.00 0.01 8.08
N PHE A 200 8.16 0.84 8.72
CA PHE A 200 8.52 1.53 9.95
C PHE A 200 8.77 0.55 11.10
N GLY A 201 7.92 -0.44 11.23
CA GLY A 201 7.97 -1.45 12.29
C GLY A 201 8.99 -2.55 12.06
N ASP A 202 8.99 -3.49 12.99
CA ASP A 202 9.79 -4.71 12.96
C ASP A 202 9.04 -5.82 12.22
N VAL A 203 9.78 -6.73 11.59
CA VAL A 203 9.22 -7.95 11.00
C VAL A 203 9.39 -9.13 11.95
N SER A 204 8.30 -9.87 12.16
CA SER A 204 8.28 -11.10 12.98
C SER A 204 7.92 -12.32 12.14
N ASN A 205 8.34 -13.48 12.62
CA ASN A 205 8.09 -14.77 11.96
C ASN A 205 6.65 -15.33 12.18
N GLY A 206 5.72 -14.50 12.62
CA GLY A 206 4.34 -14.93 12.95
C GLY A 206 4.18 -15.56 14.33
N ASN A 207 5.27 -15.91 15.02
CA ASN A 207 5.29 -16.44 16.40
C ASN A 207 5.79 -15.40 17.42
N ASN A 208 5.68 -14.11 17.09
CA ASN A 208 6.18 -12.99 17.87
C ASN A 208 7.72 -12.92 18.03
N ASN A 209 8.49 -13.75 17.34
CA ASN A 209 9.93 -13.61 17.31
C ASN A 209 10.29 -12.60 16.21
N ILE A 210 10.90 -11.48 16.58
CA ILE A 210 11.39 -10.47 15.64
C ILE A 210 12.60 -11.06 14.90
N ILE A 211 12.54 -11.04 13.57
CA ILE A 211 13.61 -11.52 12.68
C ILE A 211 14.42 -10.37 12.07
N ALA A 212 13.78 -9.20 11.87
CA ALA A 212 14.45 -7.97 11.47
C ALA A 212 13.70 -6.78 12.08
N GLY A 213 14.40 -5.74 12.50
CA GLY A 213 13.75 -4.59 13.12
C GLY A 213 14.73 -3.63 13.78
N LEU A 214 14.21 -2.82 14.70
CA LEU A 214 14.98 -1.80 15.40
C LEU A 214 16.16 -2.41 16.16
N LEU A 215 17.38 -1.97 15.83
CA LEU A 215 18.60 -2.36 16.53
C LEU A 215 18.78 -1.63 17.86
N SER A 216 19.52 -2.24 18.77
CA SER A 216 20.08 -1.59 19.95
C SER A 216 21.03 -0.44 19.54
N LYS A 217 21.36 0.47 20.48
CA LYS A 217 22.25 1.62 20.20
C LYS A 217 23.65 1.21 19.74
N ASP A 218 24.15 0.10 20.26
CA ASP A 218 25.43 -0.51 19.87
C ASP A 218 25.31 -1.41 18.63
N LYS A 219 24.10 -1.61 18.11
CA LYS A 219 23.76 -2.48 16.96
C LYS A 219 24.08 -3.97 17.15
N GLU A 220 24.23 -4.41 18.40
CA GLU A 220 24.61 -5.81 18.72
C GLU A 220 23.41 -6.76 18.70
N TYR A 221 22.18 -6.27 18.92
CA TYR A 221 20.97 -7.09 18.94
C TYR A 221 19.73 -6.32 18.46
N ILE A 222 18.67 -7.06 18.12
CA ILE A 222 17.38 -6.48 17.75
C ILE A 222 16.64 -6.10 19.05
N LYS A 223 16.48 -4.78 19.27
CA LYS A 223 15.76 -4.24 20.43
C LYS A 223 14.26 -4.33 20.25
N GLY A 224 13.78 -4.11 19.03
CA GLY A 224 12.39 -4.12 18.65
C GLY A 224 11.66 -2.81 18.96
N SER A 225 10.87 -2.31 18.00
CA SER A 225 10.14 -1.03 18.06
C SER A 225 9.11 -1.00 19.20
N ILE A 226 8.40 -2.11 19.44
CA ILE A 226 7.39 -2.18 20.52
C ILE A 226 8.00 -1.94 21.91
N SER A 227 9.25 -2.35 22.12
CA SER A 227 9.93 -2.18 23.42
C SER A 227 10.13 -0.71 23.81
N VAL A 228 10.13 0.19 22.83
CA VAL A 228 10.39 1.63 23.05
C VAL A 228 9.13 2.49 22.97
N ILE A 229 8.03 2.01 22.43
CA ILE A 229 6.77 2.74 22.29
C ILE A 229 6.27 3.29 23.64
N LYS A 230 6.40 2.50 24.72
CA LYS A 230 5.95 2.91 26.06
C LYS A 230 6.52 4.28 26.49
N ASN A 231 7.75 4.57 26.12
CA ASN A 231 8.43 5.82 26.51
C ASN A 231 7.98 7.03 25.67
N HIS A 232 7.22 6.79 24.59
CA HIS A 232 6.81 7.79 23.61
C HIS A 232 5.31 8.08 23.61
N VAL A 233 4.49 7.18 24.20
CA VAL A 233 3.02 7.32 24.22
C VAL A 233 2.56 8.64 24.91
N HIS A 234 3.32 9.16 25.85
CA HIS A 234 2.97 10.40 26.56
C HIS A 234 3.68 11.66 26.01
N GLY A 235 4.32 11.55 24.84
CA GLY A 235 5.07 12.69 24.27
C GLY A 235 6.33 13.08 25.06
N GLU A 236 6.69 12.32 26.07
CA GLU A 236 7.97 12.46 26.76
C GLU A 236 9.04 11.80 25.91
N ALA A 237 9.69 12.60 25.05
CA ALA A 237 10.90 12.16 24.39
C ALA A 237 11.93 11.81 25.48
N GLY A 238 12.20 10.54 25.70
CA GLY A 238 13.35 10.15 26.49
C GLY A 238 14.61 10.74 25.83
N PRO A 239 15.75 10.87 26.55
CA PRO A 239 16.97 11.51 26.04
C PRO A 239 17.56 10.84 24.78
N GLU A 240 16.94 9.82 24.23
CA GLU A 240 17.36 9.08 23.06
C GLU A 240 16.32 9.10 21.91
N ALA A 241 15.16 9.76 22.08
CA ALA A 241 14.17 9.82 21.03
C ALA A 241 14.45 11.01 20.09
N PRO A 242 14.40 10.85 18.76
CA PRO A 242 14.21 12.00 17.89
C PRO A 242 12.87 12.67 18.27
N ASP A 243 12.82 13.97 18.15
CA ASP A 243 11.58 14.75 18.33
C ASP A 243 10.60 14.31 17.23
N ILE A 244 9.77 13.31 17.50
CA ILE A 244 8.69 12.90 16.59
C ILE A 244 7.64 14.00 16.74
N ARG A 245 7.75 15.06 15.94
CA ARG A 245 6.69 16.04 15.82
C ARG A 245 5.46 15.32 15.28
N ASP A 246 4.42 15.26 16.10
CA ASP A 246 3.12 14.77 15.66
C ASP A 246 2.67 15.63 14.47
N PRO A 247 2.51 15.09 13.27
CA PRO A 247 2.09 15.86 12.10
C PRO A 247 0.70 16.49 12.25
N PHE A 248 -0.06 16.10 13.26
CA PHE A 248 -1.38 16.64 13.60
C PHE A 248 -1.36 17.60 14.80
N LYS A 249 -0.18 17.94 15.35
CA LYS A 249 -0.06 18.80 16.54
C LYS A 249 -0.25 20.31 16.28
N ASN A 250 -0.51 20.71 15.05
CA ASN A 250 -0.73 22.12 14.69
C ASN A 250 -2.15 22.62 15.05
N ASP A 251 -3.06 21.74 15.43
CA ASP A 251 -4.29 22.16 16.04
C ASP A 251 -4.09 22.23 17.56
N GLU A 252 -3.82 23.41 18.11
CA GLU A 252 -4.07 23.69 19.52
C GLU A 252 -5.57 23.49 19.79
N ILE A 253 -5.95 22.24 20.03
CA ILE A 253 -7.19 21.99 20.79
C ILE A 253 -6.89 22.51 22.19
N VAL A 254 -7.23 23.76 22.43
CA VAL A 254 -7.32 24.29 23.79
C VAL A 254 -8.44 23.50 24.45
N VAL A 255 -8.08 22.39 25.08
CA VAL A 255 -8.97 21.72 26.02
C VAL A 255 -9.04 22.65 27.24
N THR A 256 -10.01 23.56 27.26
CA THR A 256 -10.41 24.23 28.47
C THR A 256 -11.00 23.18 29.39
N ASN A 257 -10.21 22.70 30.34
CA ASN A 257 -10.68 21.88 31.45
C ASN A 257 -11.52 22.80 32.38
N GLU A 258 -12.71 23.15 31.94
CA GLU A 258 -13.81 23.62 32.80
C GLU A 258 -14.93 22.57 32.70
N PHE A 259 -14.69 21.40 33.29
CA PHE A 259 -15.79 20.57 33.75
C PHE A 259 -16.14 21.06 35.17
N ASP A 260 -17.20 21.88 35.27
CA ASP A 260 -17.87 22.13 36.52
C ASP A 260 -18.35 20.78 37.09
N ASP A 261 -17.98 20.51 38.35
CA ASP A 261 -18.31 19.30 39.11
C ASP A 261 -19.83 19.05 39.28
N ASP A 262 -20.68 19.99 38.87
CA ASP A 262 -22.14 19.91 39.01
C ASP A 262 -22.84 19.18 37.84
N THR A 263 -22.16 18.84 36.74
CA THR A 263 -22.80 18.22 35.58
C THR A 263 -22.77 16.67 35.62
N VAL A 264 -22.00 16.06 36.50
CA VAL A 264 -21.84 14.60 36.56
C VAL A 264 -23.00 13.89 37.28
N ASN A 265 -23.82 14.63 38.07
CA ASN A 265 -24.92 14.02 38.85
C ASN A 265 -26.29 14.02 38.17
N SER A 266 -26.46 14.53 36.95
CA SER A 266 -27.78 14.64 36.28
C SER A 266 -28.02 13.60 35.16
N ILE A 267 -27.06 12.72 34.84
CA ILE A 267 -27.18 11.74 33.72
C ILE A 267 -27.57 10.32 34.18
N ALA A 268 -27.80 10.11 35.48
CA ALA A 268 -27.98 8.74 36.00
C ALA A 268 -29.45 8.29 36.14
N THR A 269 -30.45 9.01 35.64
CA THR A 269 -31.85 8.52 35.67
C THR A 269 -32.69 9.08 34.53
N GLU A 270 -32.59 8.49 33.34
CA GLU A 270 -33.70 8.48 32.38
C GLU A 270 -33.75 7.10 31.67
N GLU A 271 -34.79 6.35 32.05
CA GLU A 271 -35.19 5.12 31.40
C GLU A 271 -35.67 5.42 29.96
N LEU A 272 -35.05 4.76 28.95
CA LEU A 272 -35.49 4.82 27.57
C LEU A 272 -36.79 3.99 27.40
N THR A 273 -37.93 4.67 27.35
CA THR A 273 -39.20 4.10 26.93
C THR A 273 -39.32 4.26 25.39
N ILE A 274 -39.16 3.19 24.65
CA ILE A 274 -39.40 3.16 23.19
C ILE A 274 -40.91 3.04 22.98
N LYS A 275 -41.57 4.11 22.52
CA LYS A 275 -42.93 4.02 21.93
C LYS A 275 -42.82 3.81 20.43
N ARG A 276 -43.37 2.70 19.96
CA ARG A 276 -43.67 2.46 18.54
C ARG A 276 -44.95 3.22 18.22
N ASP A 277 -44.94 4.12 17.27
CA ASP A 277 -46.15 4.60 16.59
C ASP A 277 -46.26 3.87 15.23
N GLU A 278 -47.35 3.11 15.11
CA GLU A 278 -47.89 2.59 13.87
C GLU A 278 -48.82 3.65 13.26
N GLY A 279 -48.73 3.89 11.95
CA GLY A 279 -49.79 4.59 11.23
C GLY A 279 -49.30 5.44 10.06
N GLU A 280 -49.61 4.98 8.97
CA GLU A 280 -50.42 5.33 7.81
C GLU A 280 -49.68 5.55 6.50
N GLN A 281 -50.04 4.68 5.56
CA GLN A 281 -49.80 4.84 4.13
C GLN A 281 -50.58 6.01 3.57
N GLN A 282 -49.95 6.90 2.81
CA GLN A 282 -50.61 7.66 1.78
C GLN A 282 -49.84 7.67 0.48
N ASN A 283 -50.46 7.08 -0.53
CA ASN A 283 -50.14 7.21 -1.94
C ASN A 283 -50.32 8.68 -2.40
N SER A 284 -49.35 9.24 -3.09
CA SER A 284 -49.62 10.29 -4.07
C SER A 284 -48.63 10.18 -5.23
N THR A 285 -49.19 9.78 -6.36
CA THR A 285 -48.67 9.98 -7.70
C THR A 285 -48.74 11.45 -8.02
N ASP A 286 -47.61 12.11 -8.30
CA ASP A 286 -47.62 13.36 -9.04
C ASP A 286 -46.51 13.40 -10.09
N VAL A 287 -47.01 13.66 -11.30
CA VAL A 287 -46.35 13.78 -12.60
C VAL A 287 -45.59 15.09 -12.66
N TYR A 288 -44.30 15.08 -13.02
CA TYR A 288 -43.53 16.27 -13.35
C TYR A 288 -43.84 16.73 -14.80
N PRO A 289 -44.15 18.00 -15.03
CA PRO A 289 -44.13 18.57 -16.37
C PRO A 289 -42.74 19.16 -16.69
N ASP A 290 -42.28 18.76 -17.85
CA ASP A 290 -41.17 19.30 -18.63
C ASP A 290 -41.35 20.82 -18.89
N LYS A 291 -40.39 21.66 -18.51
CA LYS A 291 -40.23 23.01 -19.03
C LYS A 291 -38.76 23.32 -19.34
N ARG A 292 -38.55 23.36 -20.60
CA ARG A 292 -37.50 23.83 -21.49
C ARG A 292 -36.55 24.91 -20.96
N ALA A 293 -35.31 24.74 -21.42
CA ALA A 293 -34.29 25.73 -21.63
C ALA A 293 -34.81 27.06 -22.15
N ASP A 294 -34.43 28.13 -21.50
CA ASP A 294 -34.08 29.47 -22.00
C ASP A 294 -34.01 30.39 -20.77
N GLU A 295 -32.84 30.74 -20.35
CA GLU A 295 -32.43 31.92 -19.56
C GLU A 295 -31.04 31.73 -18.94
N TYR A 296 -30.06 31.72 -19.83
CA TYR A 296 -28.66 31.94 -19.46
C TYR A 296 -28.13 33.14 -20.22
N HIS A 297 -28.55 34.34 -19.81
CA HIS A 297 -27.80 35.58 -20.04
C HIS A 297 -28.27 36.64 -19.05
N ASP A 298 -27.28 37.36 -18.49
CA ASP A 298 -27.41 38.53 -17.62
C ASP A 298 -27.55 38.26 -16.10
N SER A 299 -26.40 37.97 -15.46
CA SER A 299 -26.07 38.52 -14.11
C SER A 299 -24.60 38.42 -13.78
N LEU A 300 -23.76 39.02 -14.60
CA LEU A 300 -22.39 39.39 -14.21
C LEU A 300 -22.38 40.89 -14.00
N HIS A 301 -22.81 41.36 -12.82
CA HIS A 301 -22.40 42.62 -12.19
C HIS A 301 -23.12 42.80 -10.83
N ASN A 302 -22.29 42.91 -9.81
CA ASN A 302 -22.61 43.27 -8.42
C ASN A 302 -22.82 42.12 -7.42
N ALA A 303 -21.68 41.65 -6.87
CA ALA A 303 -21.57 41.32 -5.45
C ALA A 303 -20.10 41.46 -5.02
N ASN A 304 -19.63 42.70 -4.83
CA ASN A 304 -18.55 42.98 -3.89
C ASN A 304 -19.16 42.91 -2.49
N SER A 305 -19.16 41.76 -1.89
CA SER A 305 -19.17 41.57 -0.44
C SER A 305 -17.97 40.71 -0.11
N VAL A 306 -16.90 41.37 0.29
CA VAL A 306 -15.72 40.78 0.91
C VAL A 306 -16.22 40.15 2.20
N HIS A 307 -16.44 38.83 2.19
CA HIS A 307 -16.37 38.04 3.39
C HIS A 307 -14.89 37.81 3.63
N ASP A 308 -14.34 38.45 4.66
CA ASP A 308 -13.05 38.09 5.25
C ASP A 308 -13.17 36.62 5.72
N GLU A 309 -12.83 35.68 4.84
CA GLU A 309 -12.42 34.37 5.31
C GLU A 309 -11.12 34.59 6.08
N PRO A 310 -10.96 33.98 7.28
CA PRO A 310 -9.69 34.06 7.98
C PRO A 310 -8.60 33.53 7.03
N GLU A 311 -7.59 34.36 6.76
CA GLU A 311 -6.40 33.94 6.03
C GLU A 311 -5.87 32.69 6.75
N GLN A 312 -6.00 31.53 6.11
CA GLN A 312 -5.25 30.36 6.52
C GLN A 312 -3.79 30.74 6.36
N GLU A 313 -3.11 30.99 7.50
CA GLU A 313 -1.67 31.13 7.50
C GLU A 313 -1.09 29.91 6.81
N SER A 314 -0.55 30.10 5.60
CA SER A 314 0.19 29.07 4.90
C SER A 314 1.36 28.67 5.78
N ILE A 315 1.39 27.42 6.24
CA ILE A 315 2.53 26.87 6.96
C ILE A 315 3.76 27.06 6.06
N PRO A 316 4.82 27.76 6.50
CA PRO A 316 6.01 27.93 5.69
C PRO A 316 6.56 26.57 5.24
N VAL A 317 6.91 26.43 3.97
CA VAL A 317 7.43 25.17 3.40
C VAL A 317 8.64 24.65 4.19
N GLU A 318 9.39 25.53 4.82
CA GLU A 318 10.54 25.22 5.69
C GLU A 318 10.13 24.52 7.01
N GLU A 319 8.87 24.60 7.44
CA GLU A 319 8.35 23.94 8.64
C GLU A 319 7.69 22.58 8.35
N MET A 320 7.54 22.18 7.07
CA MET A 320 6.98 20.88 6.68
C MET A 320 8.01 19.75 6.67
N GLY A 321 9.23 19.96 7.18
CA GLY A 321 10.27 18.93 7.29
C GLY A 321 9.92 17.91 8.37
N TYR A 322 9.79 16.65 7.99
CA TYR A 322 9.72 15.53 8.94
C TYR A 322 11.12 15.00 9.20
N ASP A 323 11.57 15.03 10.45
CA ASP A 323 12.87 14.46 10.87
C ASP A 323 12.87 12.92 10.95
N VAL A 324 11.75 12.28 10.60
CA VAL A 324 11.60 10.82 10.57
C VAL A 324 11.45 10.33 9.13
N PRO A 325 12.13 9.24 8.76
CA PRO A 325 12.06 8.71 7.41
C PRO A 325 10.64 8.22 7.10
N PHE A 326 10.16 8.51 5.89
CA PHE A 326 8.98 7.90 5.34
C PHE A 326 9.22 6.41 5.11
N ASN A 327 8.16 5.62 5.20
CA ASN A 327 8.21 4.17 5.13
C ASN A 327 7.13 3.68 4.17
N THR A 328 7.25 2.48 3.70
CA THR A 328 6.22 1.93 2.80
C THR A 328 6.51 0.46 2.54
N THR A 329 5.59 -0.42 2.85
CA THR A 329 5.64 -1.80 2.37
C THR A 329 4.72 -1.95 1.17
N LEU A 330 5.27 -2.46 0.06
CA LEU A 330 4.54 -2.62 -1.20
C LEU A 330 4.44 -4.08 -1.58
N SER A 331 3.23 -4.54 -1.91
CA SER A 331 3.04 -5.90 -2.41
C SER A 331 2.20 -5.96 -3.66
N CYS A 332 2.45 -7.00 -4.47
CA CYS A 332 1.56 -7.46 -5.52
C CYS A 332 1.29 -8.95 -5.34
N LEU A 333 0.03 -9.31 -5.14
CA LEU A 333 -0.42 -10.71 -5.22
C LEU A 333 -0.81 -11.02 -6.65
N ILE A 334 -0.27 -12.09 -7.20
CA ILE A 334 -0.59 -12.60 -8.55
C ILE A 334 -1.21 -13.99 -8.46
N THR A 335 -2.21 -14.26 -9.31
CA THR A 335 -2.95 -15.53 -9.27
C THR A 335 -3.70 -15.79 -10.58
N ASN A 336 -4.10 -17.04 -10.80
CA ASN A 336 -5.06 -17.43 -11.83
C ASN A 336 -6.49 -17.62 -11.29
N ALA A 337 -6.74 -17.36 -9.99
CA ALA A 337 -8.07 -17.42 -9.39
C ALA A 337 -9.04 -16.47 -10.07
N LYS A 338 -10.28 -16.89 -10.27
CA LYS A 338 -11.31 -16.06 -10.89
C LYS A 338 -11.94 -15.10 -9.89
N LEU A 339 -11.63 -13.82 -10.05
CA LEU A 339 -12.08 -12.74 -9.18
C LEU A 339 -12.67 -11.61 -10.02
N THR A 340 -13.79 -11.06 -9.58
CA THR A 340 -14.27 -9.76 -10.07
C THR A 340 -13.37 -8.63 -9.55
N ARG A 341 -13.43 -7.45 -10.16
CA ARG A 341 -12.72 -6.27 -9.67
C ARG A 341 -13.08 -5.95 -8.21
N THR A 342 -14.36 -6.01 -7.85
CA THR A 342 -14.81 -5.80 -6.47
C THR A 342 -14.18 -6.81 -5.51
N GLN A 343 -14.09 -8.09 -5.92
CA GLN A 343 -13.41 -9.10 -5.13
C GLN A 343 -11.90 -8.86 -5.05
N SER A 344 -11.27 -8.40 -6.14
CA SER A 344 -9.83 -8.06 -6.14
C SER A 344 -9.52 -6.90 -5.19
N ASN A 345 -10.35 -5.84 -5.16
CA ASN A 345 -10.21 -4.75 -4.20
C ASN A 345 -10.48 -5.23 -2.76
N LYS A 346 -11.53 -6.06 -2.55
CA LYS A 346 -11.80 -6.63 -1.23
C LYS A 346 -10.67 -7.54 -0.76
N LEU A 347 -10.11 -8.34 -1.67
CA LEU A 347 -8.94 -9.18 -1.36
C LEU A 347 -7.73 -8.32 -0.98
N ALA A 348 -7.40 -7.26 -1.74
CA ALA A 348 -6.32 -6.34 -1.41
C ALA A 348 -6.48 -5.78 0.02
N SER A 349 -7.71 -5.43 0.40
CA SER A 349 -8.03 -4.96 1.76
C SER A 349 -7.82 -6.04 2.83
N ILE A 350 -8.21 -7.31 2.57
CA ILE A 350 -8.00 -8.42 3.50
C ILE A 350 -6.51 -8.75 3.66
N LEU A 351 -5.75 -8.65 2.58
CA LEU A 351 -4.31 -8.96 2.56
C LEU A 351 -3.48 -8.10 3.52
N HIS A 352 -3.94 -6.91 3.89
CA HIS A 352 -3.29 -6.10 4.93
C HIS A 352 -3.25 -6.79 6.30
N ASP A 353 -4.12 -7.78 6.56
CA ASP A 353 -4.02 -8.63 7.74
C ASP A 353 -2.71 -9.45 7.71
N GLY A 354 -2.19 -9.79 6.52
CA GLY A 354 -0.88 -10.42 6.35
C GLY A 354 0.26 -9.51 6.81
N TYR A 355 0.20 -8.22 6.48
CA TYR A 355 1.13 -7.22 7.01
C TYR A 355 1.02 -7.13 8.53
N ALA A 356 -0.19 -6.99 9.08
CA ALA A 356 -0.40 -6.86 10.52
C ALA A 356 0.05 -8.10 11.32
N ARG A 357 0.10 -9.27 10.71
CA ARG A 357 0.62 -10.51 11.32
C ARG A 357 2.15 -10.55 11.33
N ALA A 358 2.80 -9.93 10.34
CA ALA A 358 4.26 -9.95 10.19
C ALA A 358 4.95 -8.68 10.69
N ILE A 359 4.33 -7.50 10.54
CA ILE A 359 4.94 -6.18 10.78
C ILE A 359 4.30 -5.51 12.01
N LYS A 360 5.12 -4.97 12.92
CA LYS A 360 4.65 -4.25 14.11
C LYS A 360 5.58 -3.10 14.50
N PRO A 361 5.06 -1.84 14.59
CA PRO A 361 3.76 -1.37 14.12
C PRO A 361 3.68 -1.33 12.59
N VAL A 362 2.47 -1.20 12.03
CA VAL A 362 2.18 -1.16 10.59
C VAL A 362 1.10 -0.10 10.31
N HIS A 363 1.05 0.42 9.08
CA HIS A 363 0.07 1.43 8.63
C HIS A 363 0.12 2.73 9.42
N GLY A 364 1.32 3.17 9.79
CA GLY A 364 1.54 4.46 10.44
C GLY A 364 1.24 5.65 9.51
N THR A 365 1.23 6.84 10.09
CA THR A 365 0.95 8.10 9.36
C THR A 365 2.00 8.42 8.31
N LEU A 366 3.23 7.94 8.49
CA LEU A 366 4.36 8.09 7.56
C LEU A 366 4.62 6.84 6.69
N ASP A 367 3.78 5.81 6.81
CA ASP A 367 3.80 4.66 5.90
C ASP A 367 3.01 4.96 4.63
N GLY A 368 3.43 4.40 3.51
CA GLY A 368 2.70 4.46 2.24
C GLY A 368 2.18 3.08 1.80
N ASP A 369 1.91 2.20 2.77
CA ASP A 369 1.60 0.78 2.55
C ASP A 369 0.50 0.56 1.52
N ALA A 370 0.81 -0.22 0.49
CA ALA A 370 -0.11 -0.53 -0.60
C ALA A 370 0.00 -1.99 -1.04
N ILE A 371 -1.15 -2.60 -1.30
CA ILE A 371 -1.24 -3.97 -1.80
C ILE A 371 -2.05 -3.99 -3.09
N PHE A 372 -1.44 -4.49 -4.15
CA PHE A 372 -2.09 -4.79 -5.41
C PHE A 372 -2.46 -6.26 -5.50
N VAL A 373 -3.52 -6.57 -6.21
CA VAL A 373 -3.93 -7.91 -6.61
C VAL A 373 -4.07 -7.92 -8.12
N MET A 374 -3.47 -8.90 -8.79
CA MET A 374 -3.67 -9.16 -10.22
C MET A 374 -4.13 -10.60 -10.44
N THR A 375 -5.15 -10.79 -11.25
CA THR A 375 -5.63 -12.13 -11.60
C THR A 375 -5.89 -12.31 -13.09
N THR A 376 -5.51 -13.48 -13.61
CA THR A 376 -5.78 -13.89 -14.99
C THR A 376 -7.13 -14.59 -15.17
N ASN A 377 -7.89 -14.77 -14.10
CA ASN A 377 -9.31 -15.20 -14.09
C ASN A 377 -9.58 -16.57 -14.75
N GLN A 378 -8.83 -17.60 -14.39
CA GLN A 378 -8.94 -18.92 -15.01
C GLN A 378 -9.64 -19.95 -14.13
N VAL A 379 -9.40 -19.94 -12.81
CA VAL A 379 -9.81 -20.98 -11.87
C VAL A 379 -10.88 -20.49 -10.90
N GLU A 380 -12.05 -21.13 -10.87
CA GLU A 380 -13.10 -20.82 -9.91
C GLU A 380 -12.66 -21.17 -8.48
N VAL A 381 -12.88 -20.23 -7.55
CA VAL A 381 -12.51 -20.39 -6.14
C VAL A 381 -13.66 -20.01 -5.22
N ASN A 382 -13.68 -20.58 -4.02
CA ASN A 382 -14.44 -19.99 -2.91
C ASN A 382 -13.64 -18.77 -2.42
N PHE A 383 -14.23 -17.58 -2.48
CA PHE A 383 -13.55 -16.32 -2.21
C PHE A 383 -12.95 -16.28 -0.79
N ASP A 384 -13.70 -16.67 0.24
CA ASP A 384 -13.24 -16.56 1.63
C ASP A 384 -12.11 -17.56 1.94
N ALA A 385 -12.20 -18.78 1.40
CA ALA A 385 -11.14 -19.77 1.53
C ALA A 385 -9.86 -19.31 0.78
N PHE A 386 -10.03 -18.74 -0.41
CA PHE A 386 -8.92 -18.20 -1.18
C PHE A 386 -8.28 -17.00 -0.48
N ALA A 387 -9.08 -16.07 0.07
CA ALA A 387 -8.59 -14.92 0.80
C ALA A 387 -7.75 -15.32 2.03
N ALA A 388 -8.15 -16.36 2.76
CA ALA A 388 -7.38 -16.89 3.88
C ALA A 388 -6.02 -17.44 3.43
N LEU A 389 -5.98 -18.24 2.36
CA LEU A 389 -4.73 -18.74 1.75
C LEU A 389 -3.83 -17.61 1.27
N ALA A 390 -4.40 -16.65 0.52
CA ALA A 390 -3.67 -15.53 -0.05
C ALA A 390 -3.06 -14.62 1.04
N THR A 391 -3.75 -14.45 2.18
CA THR A 391 -3.25 -13.67 3.32
C THR A 391 -2.03 -14.34 3.95
N ASP A 392 -2.03 -15.65 4.11
CA ASP A 392 -0.87 -16.38 4.61
C ASP A 392 0.30 -16.29 3.61
N ILE A 393 0.05 -16.40 2.31
CA ILE A 393 1.07 -16.26 1.25
C ILE A 393 1.72 -14.88 1.29
N LEU A 394 0.91 -13.82 1.44
CA LEU A 394 1.42 -12.47 1.57
C LEU A 394 2.26 -12.32 2.85
N GLN A 395 1.79 -12.82 3.99
CA GLN A 395 2.57 -12.81 5.23
C GLN A 395 3.95 -13.46 5.04
N TYR A 396 4.00 -14.59 4.32
CA TYR A 396 5.27 -15.29 4.09
C TYR A 396 6.20 -14.55 3.14
N SER A 397 5.67 -13.82 2.14
CA SER A 397 6.50 -12.96 1.29
C SER A 397 7.12 -11.80 2.06
N VAL A 398 6.43 -11.25 3.07
CA VAL A 398 7.01 -10.25 3.99
C VAL A 398 8.14 -10.86 4.81
N ILE A 399 7.93 -12.05 5.37
CA ILE A 399 8.96 -12.76 6.17
C ILE A 399 10.20 -13.07 5.31
N ASP A 400 10.00 -13.55 4.08
CA ASP A 400 11.09 -13.84 3.13
C ASP A 400 11.92 -12.59 2.81
N GLY A 401 11.27 -11.41 2.64
CA GLY A 401 11.96 -10.14 2.39
C GLY A 401 12.69 -9.55 3.61
N ALA A 402 12.57 -10.17 4.78
CA ALA A 402 13.25 -9.76 6.01
C ALA A 402 14.37 -10.76 6.44
N LEU A 403 14.55 -11.86 5.71
CA LEU A 403 15.59 -12.86 5.94
C LEU A 403 16.82 -12.59 5.08
#